data_db90d80fb630574a6e284990fb0c5e9b
#
_entry.id   db90d80fb630574a6e284990fb0c5e9b
#
_cell.length_a   1.000
_cell.length_b   1.000
_cell.length_c   1.000
_cell.angle_alpha   90.00
_cell.angle_beta   90.00
_cell.angle_gamma   90.00
#
_symmetry.space_group_name_H-M   'P 1'
#
loop_
_entity.id
_entity.type
_entity.pdbx_description
1 polymer ?
#
loop_
_entity_poly.entity_id
_entity_poly.type
_entity_poly.pdbx_seq_one_letter_code
_entity_poly.pdbx_strand_id
1 'polypeptide(L)'
;MEIGSSNPIADVVLMTSGPPSKTRRELLSSLKMAGIGTASSKEVPLASRVQPSAGVTVRLSTLAMACDFSVIMNPGGTEQIEAAGDVLESVHAVEEWLSIYREASELSSVNRDAAVRSVRVRGDLFELLQKALEIHDFTDGAFDMATGALTQLWRSCRRSQRIPDQTEVDIALLKSGMKHVQVFPESSSVSFLTPGIVLDPGAIGKGYALDEASDWLQRSDRGPKSFVLHGGQSSLLARGEHNGHAGWPIGIGNPLFTEKRLGTLMLRDQAMATSGSNIQFFRHEGRRFGHILDPRTGWPVEGMLSVTVLASSAAVADALSTAFFVMGVEKARLCCENWPGVGVILIPFPDQGRKVHPTVLGISPELIVWDEDQVVMA
;
A
#
# COMPACT_ATOMS: atom_id res chain seq x y z
N MET A 1 -1.69 -6.52 42.49
CA MET A 1 -1.72 -5.59 41.37
C MET A 1 -1.89 -6.43 40.11
N GLU A 2 -3.14 -6.55 39.68
CA GLU A 2 -3.51 -7.29 38.47
C GLU A 2 -3.22 -6.41 37.26
N ILE A 3 -2.36 -6.90 36.36
CA ILE A 3 -2.13 -6.30 35.06
C ILE A 3 -3.16 -6.91 34.11
N GLY A 4 -4.24 -6.17 33.87
CA GLY A 4 -5.25 -6.57 32.89
C GLY A 4 -4.69 -6.49 31.47
N SER A 5 -4.67 -7.63 30.78
CA SER A 5 -4.41 -7.72 29.36
C SER A 5 -5.60 -7.12 28.60
N SER A 6 -5.47 -5.90 28.10
CA SER A 6 -6.43 -5.33 27.15
C SER A 6 -6.16 -5.90 25.76
N ASN A 7 -6.99 -6.85 25.33
CA ASN A 7 -7.09 -7.26 23.92
C ASN A 7 -7.59 -6.05 23.09
N PRO A 8 -6.92 -5.63 22.04
CA PRO A 8 -7.45 -4.58 21.17
C PRO A 8 -8.63 -5.16 20.36
N ILE A 9 -9.84 -4.84 20.78
CA ILE A 9 -11.08 -5.24 20.10
C ILE A 9 -11.18 -4.40 18.82
N ALA A 10 -11.29 -5.09 17.67
CA ALA A 10 -11.58 -4.45 16.39
C ALA A 10 -12.97 -3.77 16.44
N ASP A 11 -13.04 -2.47 16.17
CA ASP A 11 -14.29 -1.75 16.07
C ASP A 11 -15.02 -2.07 14.77
N VAL A 12 -16.28 -2.52 14.87
CA VAL A 12 -17.14 -2.82 13.71
C VAL A 12 -18.00 -1.60 13.39
N VAL A 13 -17.85 -1.06 12.17
CA VAL A 13 -18.59 0.10 11.71
C VAL A 13 -19.48 -0.26 10.50
N LEU A 14 -20.78 0.00 10.60
CA LEU A 14 -21.71 -0.02 9.46
C LEU A 14 -21.73 1.36 8.78
N MET A 15 -21.31 1.42 7.52
CA MET A 15 -21.47 2.63 6.73
C MET A 15 -22.80 2.62 6.00
N THR A 16 -23.79 3.33 6.53
CA THR A 16 -24.94 3.84 5.77
C THR A 16 -24.68 5.32 5.52
N SER A 17 -25.22 5.90 4.46
CA SER A 17 -25.17 7.34 4.20
C SER A 17 -25.95 8.09 5.30
N GLY A 18 -25.28 8.35 6.47
CA GLY A 18 -25.79 9.04 7.66
C GLY A 18 -25.26 8.44 8.97
N PRO A 19 -25.01 9.23 10.05
CA PRO A 19 -24.50 8.74 11.32
C PRO A 19 -25.58 8.03 12.14
N PRO A 20 -25.25 7.13 13.14
CA PRO A 20 -24.01 6.91 13.86
C PRO A 20 -23.51 5.44 13.89
N SER A 21 -22.28 5.24 14.38
CA SER A 21 -21.62 3.95 14.61
C SER A 21 -22.37 3.03 15.57
N LYS A 22 -22.54 1.75 15.19
CA LYS A 22 -23.10 0.70 16.04
C LYS A 22 -22.02 -0.24 16.55
N THR A 23 -22.18 -0.72 17.79
CA THR A 23 -21.27 -1.70 18.39
C THR A 23 -21.43 -3.09 17.76
N ARG A 24 -20.40 -3.97 17.89
CA ARG A 24 -20.42 -5.36 17.40
C ARG A 24 -21.69 -6.12 17.80
N ARG A 25 -22.18 -5.91 19.02
CA ARG A 25 -23.36 -6.58 19.57
C ARG A 25 -24.68 -6.14 18.92
N GLU A 26 -24.79 -4.85 18.61
CA GLU A 26 -25.95 -4.27 17.91
C GLU A 26 -26.00 -4.67 16.45
N LEU A 27 -24.83 -4.83 15.81
CA LEU A 27 -24.71 -5.33 14.46
C LEU A 27 -25.21 -6.78 14.32
N LEU A 28 -24.75 -7.67 15.20
CA LEU A 28 -25.15 -9.08 15.18
C LEU A 28 -26.65 -9.27 15.45
N SER A 29 -27.29 -8.40 16.25
CA SER A 29 -28.73 -8.41 16.47
C SER A 29 -29.52 -7.93 15.25
N SER A 30 -29.00 -6.96 14.50
CA SER A 30 -29.65 -6.40 13.29
C SER A 30 -29.60 -7.36 12.10
N LEU A 31 -28.52 -8.14 11.96
CA LEU A 31 -28.35 -9.14 10.87
C LEU A 31 -29.28 -10.35 11.01
N LYS A 32 -29.72 -10.68 12.23
CA LYS A 32 -30.69 -11.77 12.46
C LYS A 32 -32.12 -11.44 11.99
N MET A 33 -32.44 -10.17 11.72
CA MET A 33 -33.78 -9.71 11.35
C MET A 33 -33.96 -9.45 9.84
N ALA A 34 -32.89 -9.43 9.05
CA ALA A 34 -32.95 -9.21 7.60
C ALA A 34 -32.95 -10.55 6.85
N GLY A 35 -34.12 -11.06 6.53
CA GLY A 35 -34.30 -12.23 5.67
C GLY A 35 -33.80 -11.93 4.24
N ILE A 36 -32.76 -12.61 3.79
CA ILE A 36 -32.09 -12.37 2.50
C ILE A 36 -32.74 -13.23 1.43
N GLY A 37 -33.45 -12.58 0.50
CA GLY A 37 -33.91 -13.19 -0.75
C GLY A 37 -32.74 -13.24 -1.75
N THR A 38 -32.50 -14.41 -2.35
CA THR A 38 -31.49 -14.60 -3.41
C THR A 38 -31.98 -13.93 -4.70
N ALA A 39 -31.30 -12.90 -5.16
CA ALA A 39 -31.52 -12.25 -6.44
C ALA A 39 -30.57 -12.81 -7.52
N SER A 40 -31.14 -13.23 -8.62
CA SER A 40 -30.48 -13.72 -9.84
C SER A 40 -29.59 -12.67 -10.47
N SER A 41 -28.35 -13.04 -10.78
CA SER A 41 -27.34 -12.19 -11.44
C SER A 41 -27.74 -11.86 -12.88
N LYS A 42 -28.12 -10.62 -13.16
CA LYS A 42 -28.11 -10.06 -14.52
C LYS A 42 -26.80 -9.30 -14.70
N GLU A 43 -26.04 -9.64 -15.74
CA GLU A 43 -24.88 -8.87 -16.16
C GLU A 43 -25.30 -7.41 -16.45
N VAL A 44 -24.77 -6.48 -15.67
CA VAL A 44 -24.96 -5.04 -15.91
C VAL A 44 -23.76 -4.57 -16.74
N PRO A 45 -23.95 -3.93 -17.90
CA PRO A 45 -22.85 -3.41 -18.71
C PRO A 45 -22.04 -2.38 -17.90
N LEU A 46 -20.71 -2.48 -17.94
CA LEU A 46 -19.76 -1.57 -17.27
C LEU A 46 -19.86 -0.09 -17.71
N ALA A 47 -20.51 0.18 -18.84
CA ALA A 47 -20.63 1.50 -19.44
C ALA A 47 -21.86 2.28 -18.94
N SER A 48 -21.99 2.53 -17.65
CA SER A 48 -22.90 3.59 -17.18
C SER A 48 -22.07 4.83 -16.84
N ARG A 49 -22.37 5.96 -17.47
CA ARG A 49 -21.78 7.29 -17.14
C ARG A 49 -22.11 7.77 -15.72
N VAL A 50 -22.87 7.01 -14.96
CA VAL A 50 -23.18 7.27 -13.55
C VAL A 50 -22.06 6.69 -12.69
N GLN A 51 -21.43 7.52 -11.89
CA GLN A 51 -20.39 7.06 -10.96
C GLN A 51 -20.98 5.98 -10.03
N PRO A 52 -20.36 4.79 -9.94
CA PRO A 52 -20.86 3.74 -9.07
C PRO A 52 -20.78 4.22 -7.62
N SER A 53 -21.87 4.10 -6.89
CA SER A 53 -21.92 4.38 -5.45
C SER A 53 -21.51 3.15 -4.66
N ALA A 54 -20.76 3.33 -3.57
CA ALA A 54 -20.49 2.28 -2.61
C ALA A 54 -21.80 1.93 -1.89
N GLY A 55 -22.49 0.86 -2.28
CA GLY A 55 -23.68 0.37 -1.58
C GLY A 55 -23.43 0.04 -0.10
N VAL A 56 -24.35 -0.68 0.56
CA VAL A 56 -24.17 -1.09 1.96
C VAL A 56 -22.98 -2.03 2.08
N THR A 57 -22.06 -1.71 3.00
CA THR A 57 -20.88 -2.52 3.31
C THR A 57 -20.74 -2.75 4.81
N VAL A 58 -20.04 -3.82 5.17
CA VAL A 58 -19.51 -4.04 6.52
C VAL A 58 -18.02 -3.70 6.50
N ARG A 59 -17.59 -2.88 7.46
CA ARG A 59 -16.17 -2.54 7.63
C ARG A 59 -15.71 -2.90 9.03
N LEU A 60 -14.60 -3.64 9.09
CA LEU A 60 -13.81 -3.88 10.30
C LEU A 60 -12.46 -3.22 10.14
N SER A 61 -11.89 -2.68 11.21
CA SER A 61 -10.58 -2.05 11.16
C SER A 61 -9.77 -2.28 12.42
N THR A 62 -8.44 -2.23 12.26
CA THR A 62 -7.46 -2.27 13.34
C THR A 62 -6.33 -1.29 13.03
N LEU A 63 -5.60 -0.87 14.06
CA LEU A 63 -4.40 -0.05 13.91
C LEU A 63 -3.16 -0.94 13.89
N ALA A 64 -2.47 -1.02 12.77
CA ALA A 64 -1.22 -1.77 12.60
C ALA A 64 -0.27 -1.01 11.68
N MET A 65 1.05 -1.22 11.79
CA MET A 65 2.07 -0.53 10.97
C MET A 65 1.89 1.00 10.92
N ALA A 66 1.47 1.60 12.05
CA ALA A 66 1.18 3.02 12.23
C ALA A 66 0.09 3.58 11.30
N CYS A 67 -0.84 2.75 10.80
CA CYS A 67 -1.99 3.17 10.01
C CYS A 67 -3.20 2.24 10.22
N ASP A 68 -4.38 2.70 9.76
CA ASP A 68 -5.59 1.88 9.80
C ASP A 68 -5.54 0.79 8.73
N PHE A 69 -5.63 -0.47 9.16
CA PHE A 69 -5.94 -1.59 8.28
C PHE A 69 -7.43 -1.92 8.37
N SER A 70 -8.07 -2.19 7.25
CA SER A 70 -9.49 -2.54 7.26
C SER A 70 -9.86 -3.58 6.22
N VAL A 71 -10.87 -4.39 6.58
CA VAL A 71 -11.63 -5.25 5.67
C VAL A 71 -12.95 -4.58 5.40
N ILE A 72 -13.28 -4.38 4.13
CA ILE A 72 -14.58 -3.91 3.66
C ILE A 72 -15.19 -5.02 2.84
N MET A 73 -16.40 -5.44 3.17
CA MET A 73 -17.06 -6.54 2.48
C MET A 73 -18.54 -6.28 2.26
N ASN A 74 -19.16 -6.99 1.35
CA ASN A 74 -20.61 -7.02 1.22
C ASN A 74 -21.26 -7.55 2.51
N PRO A 75 -22.49 -7.18 2.85
CA PRO A 75 -23.19 -7.77 3.99
C PRO A 75 -23.19 -9.28 3.92
N GLY A 76 -22.80 -9.95 5.00
CA GLY A 76 -22.64 -11.40 5.07
C GLY A 76 -23.05 -11.97 6.42
N GLY A 77 -22.94 -13.28 6.59
CA GLY A 77 -23.23 -13.99 7.83
C GLY A 77 -22.20 -13.74 8.94
N THR A 78 -22.53 -14.16 10.15
CA THR A 78 -21.66 -13.99 11.34
C THR A 78 -20.28 -14.60 11.13
N GLU A 79 -20.18 -15.78 10.51
CA GLU A 79 -18.90 -16.46 10.26
C GLU A 79 -17.96 -15.65 9.36
N GLN A 80 -18.51 -14.94 8.35
CA GLN A 80 -17.72 -14.07 7.48
C GLN A 80 -17.21 -12.82 8.22
N ILE A 81 -18.01 -12.28 9.14
CA ILE A 81 -17.61 -11.14 9.98
C ILE A 81 -16.51 -11.56 10.95
N GLU A 82 -16.62 -12.75 11.54
CA GLU A 82 -15.59 -13.32 12.42
C GLU A 82 -14.29 -13.54 11.64
N ALA A 83 -14.34 -14.17 10.47
CA ALA A 83 -13.18 -14.38 9.62
C ALA A 83 -12.52 -13.05 9.18
N ALA A 84 -13.32 -12.01 8.91
CA ALA A 84 -12.81 -10.68 8.63
C ALA A 84 -12.17 -10.01 9.87
N GLY A 85 -12.59 -10.37 11.07
CA GLY A 85 -11.91 -10.00 12.32
C GLY A 85 -10.59 -10.74 12.51
N ASP A 86 -10.62 -12.07 12.31
CA ASP A 86 -9.44 -12.93 12.47
C ASP A 86 -8.30 -12.54 11.51
N VAL A 87 -8.63 -12.13 10.27
CA VAL A 87 -7.60 -11.71 9.31
C VAL A 87 -6.90 -10.41 9.71
N LEU A 88 -7.55 -9.51 10.45
CA LEU A 88 -6.89 -8.31 10.96
C LEU A 88 -5.81 -8.64 12.00
N GLU A 89 -5.95 -9.76 12.73
CA GLU A 89 -4.90 -10.26 13.62
C GLU A 89 -3.67 -10.75 12.84
N SER A 90 -3.84 -11.30 11.61
CA SER A 90 -2.71 -11.70 10.77
C SER A 90 -1.83 -10.51 10.36
N VAL A 91 -2.41 -9.31 10.20
CA VAL A 91 -1.66 -8.08 9.92
C VAL A 91 -0.74 -7.73 11.10
N HIS A 92 -1.21 -7.89 12.34
CA HIS A 92 -0.37 -7.70 13.53
C HIS A 92 0.78 -8.70 13.58
N ALA A 93 0.53 -9.96 13.20
CA ALA A 93 1.59 -10.96 13.12
C ALA A 93 2.67 -10.57 12.10
N VAL A 94 2.31 -10.00 10.95
CA VAL A 94 3.28 -9.45 9.97
C VAL A 94 4.05 -8.27 10.59
N GLU A 95 3.38 -7.35 11.28
CA GLU A 95 4.05 -6.23 11.94
C GLU A 95 5.08 -6.68 12.98
N GLU A 96 4.81 -7.76 13.71
CA GLU A 96 5.71 -8.26 14.75
C GLU A 96 7.10 -8.61 14.20
N TRP A 97 7.20 -9.24 13.04
CA TRP A 97 8.50 -9.64 12.50
C TRP A 97 9.06 -8.65 11.46
N LEU A 98 8.22 -7.80 10.84
CA LEU A 98 8.64 -6.88 9.78
C LEU A 98 8.97 -5.47 10.30
N SER A 99 8.57 -5.09 11.52
CA SER A 99 8.79 -3.75 12.06
C SER A 99 10.26 -3.45 12.32
N ILE A 100 10.75 -2.32 11.79
CA ILE A 100 12.09 -1.80 12.13
C ILE A 100 12.12 -0.98 13.43
N TYR A 101 10.98 -0.78 14.06
CA TYR A 101 10.81 -0.02 15.31
C TYR A 101 10.72 -0.92 16.54
N ARG A 102 10.50 -2.22 16.36
CA ARG A 102 10.47 -3.22 17.42
C ARG A 102 11.83 -3.92 17.46
N GLU A 103 12.59 -3.72 18.54
CA GLU A 103 13.94 -4.32 18.69
C GLU A 103 13.93 -5.85 18.62
N ALA A 104 12.85 -6.46 19.08
CA ALA A 104 12.67 -7.93 19.07
C ALA A 104 12.20 -8.48 17.71
N SER A 105 11.90 -7.63 16.72
CA SER A 105 11.49 -8.10 15.40
C SER A 105 12.62 -8.82 14.67
N GLU A 106 12.25 -9.71 13.77
CA GLU A 106 13.22 -10.47 12.97
C GLU A 106 13.98 -9.52 12.03
N LEU A 107 13.28 -8.57 11.37
CA LEU A 107 13.93 -7.59 10.50
C LEU A 107 14.91 -6.69 11.27
N SER A 108 14.60 -6.29 12.51
CA SER A 108 15.55 -5.55 13.36
C SER A 108 16.77 -6.39 13.71
N SER A 109 16.62 -7.69 13.92
CA SER A 109 17.74 -8.62 14.13
C SER A 109 18.61 -8.75 12.88
N VAL A 110 18.02 -8.84 11.69
CA VAL A 110 18.74 -8.80 10.41
C VAL A 110 19.53 -7.51 10.29
N ASN A 111 18.89 -6.36 10.50
CA ASN A 111 19.54 -5.03 10.42
C ASN A 111 20.72 -4.86 11.38
N ARG A 112 20.65 -5.50 12.55
CA ARG A 112 21.73 -5.44 13.55
C ARG A 112 22.89 -6.36 13.24
N ASP A 113 22.59 -7.59 12.80
CA ASP A 113 23.56 -8.68 12.81
C ASP A 113 24.12 -9.06 11.41
N ALA A 114 23.39 -8.74 10.32
CA ALA A 114 23.69 -9.26 8.98
C ALA A 114 25.01 -8.74 8.37
N ALA A 115 25.56 -7.63 8.88
CA ALA A 115 26.88 -7.14 8.49
C ALA A 115 28.04 -7.90 9.17
N VAL A 116 27.77 -8.65 10.22
CA VAL A 116 28.80 -9.39 11.01
C VAL A 116 28.76 -10.88 10.71
N ARG A 117 27.57 -11.41 10.47
CA ARG A 117 27.35 -12.84 10.22
C ARG A 117 26.11 -13.03 9.32
N SER A 118 26.05 -14.15 8.63
CA SER A 118 24.82 -14.55 7.95
C SER A 118 23.72 -14.83 8.97
N VAL A 119 22.54 -14.27 8.75
CA VAL A 119 21.36 -14.38 9.63
C VAL A 119 20.32 -15.23 8.93
N ARG A 120 19.97 -16.37 9.51
CA ARG A 120 18.86 -17.18 9.02
C ARG A 120 17.54 -16.49 9.34
N VAL A 121 16.63 -16.45 8.36
CA VAL A 121 15.33 -15.82 8.48
C VAL A 121 14.20 -16.79 8.18
N ARG A 122 12.99 -16.46 8.62
CA ARG A 122 11.76 -17.18 8.28
C ARG A 122 11.50 -17.15 6.77
N GLY A 123 10.78 -18.15 6.25
CA GLY A 123 10.47 -18.26 4.82
C GLY A 123 9.83 -17.00 4.24
N ASP A 124 8.82 -16.48 4.93
CA ASP A 124 8.06 -15.28 4.49
C ASP A 124 8.96 -14.04 4.33
N LEU A 125 9.87 -13.79 5.29
CA LEU A 125 10.82 -12.67 5.17
C LEU A 125 11.83 -12.94 4.05
N PHE A 126 12.25 -14.18 3.88
CA PHE A 126 13.17 -14.56 2.80
C PHE A 126 12.55 -14.32 1.43
N GLU A 127 11.31 -14.76 1.21
CA GLU A 127 10.55 -14.53 -0.03
C GLU A 127 10.32 -13.05 -0.31
N LEU A 128 9.98 -12.26 0.73
CA LEU A 128 9.85 -10.81 0.61
C LEU A 128 11.16 -10.14 0.17
N LEU A 129 12.31 -10.57 0.73
CA LEU A 129 13.63 -10.04 0.34
C LEU A 129 14.01 -10.44 -1.08
N GLN A 130 13.71 -11.66 -1.52
CA GLN A 130 13.91 -12.07 -2.90
C GLN A 130 13.06 -11.22 -3.85
N LYS A 131 11.78 -11.00 -3.51
CA LYS A 131 10.89 -10.15 -4.29
C LYS A 131 11.37 -8.70 -4.33
N ALA A 132 11.88 -8.18 -3.22
CA ALA A 132 12.47 -6.84 -3.17
C ALA A 132 13.70 -6.71 -4.07
N LEU A 133 14.56 -7.73 -4.14
CA LEU A 133 15.70 -7.78 -5.06
C LEU A 133 15.25 -7.82 -6.53
N GLU A 134 14.28 -8.67 -6.88
CA GLU A 134 13.72 -8.72 -8.24
C GLU A 134 13.19 -7.36 -8.69
N ILE A 135 12.44 -6.66 -7.83
CA ILE A 135 11.89 -5.33 -8.14
C ILE A 135 13.01 -4.28 -8.20
N HIS A 136 14.01 -4.35 -7.32
CA HIS A 136 15.18 -3.49 -7.35
C HIS A 136 15.90 -3.59 -8.69
N ASP A 137 16.22 -4.81 -9.13
CA ASP A 137 16.93 -5.05 -10.39
C ASP A 137 16.09 -4.61 -11.59
N PHE A 138 14.80 -4.96 -11.60
CA PHE A 138 13.87 -4.56 -12.66
C PHE A 138 13.72 -3.04 -12.81
N THR A 139 13.79 -2.31 -11.69
CA THR A 139 13.60 -0.85 -11.66
C THR A 139 14.91 -0.05 -11.68
N ASP A 140 16.04 -0.69 -11.97
CA ASP A 140 17.38 -0.06 -11.97
C ASP A 140 17.63 0.74 -10.69
N GLY A 141 17.31 0.13 -9.55
CA GLY A 141 17.48 0.69 -8.23
C GLY A 141 16.54 1.85 -7.86
N ALA A 142 15.51 2.13 -8.66
CA ALA A 142 14.53 3.16 -8.31
C ALA A 142 13.62 2.72 -7.15
N PHE A 143 13.35 1.42 -7.01
CA PHE A 143 12.90 0.81 -5.77
C PHE A 143 14.10 0.21 -5.05
N ASP A 144 14.22 0.48 -3.75
CA ASP A 144 15.28 -0.07 -2.92
C ASP A 144 14.83 -0.18 -1.46
N MET A 145 14.79 -1.41 -0.94
CA MET A 145 14.40 -1.66 0.46
C MET A 145 15.55 -1.37 1.44
N ALA A 146 16.79 -1.25 0.97
CA ALA A 146 17.96 -0.98 1.82
C ALA A 146 18.30 0.52 1.90
N THR A 147 17.28 1.38 2.00
CA THR A 147 17.41 2.85 2.07
C THR A 147 17.30 3.41 3.49
N GLY A 148 17.33 2.55 4.51
CA GLY A 148 17.09 2.98 5.89
C GLY A 148 18.05 4.05 6.38
N ALA A 149 19.33 4.03 5.96
CA ALA A 149 20.30 5.07 6.30
C ALA A 149 19.91 6.44 5.72
N LEU A 150 19.50 6.51 4.46
CA LEU A 150 18.96 7.72 3.83
C LEU A 150 17.68 8.21 4.52
N THR A 151 16.76 7.29 4.78
CA THR A 151 15.49 7.60 5.47
C THR A 151 15.76 8.20 6.86
N GLN A 152 16.71 7.66 7.62
CA GLN A 152 17.10 8.17 8.94
C GLN A 152 17.73 9.56 8.85
N LEU A 153 18.61 9.80 7.87
CA LEU A 153 19.20 11.11 7.61
C LEU A 153 18.12 12.17 7.37
N TRP A 154 17.22 11.92 6.42
CA TRP A 154 16.16 12.88 6.08
C TRP A 154 15.14 13.07 7.19
N ARG A 155 14.81 12.03 7.97
CA ARG A 155 13.97 12.15 9.18
C ARG A 155 14.64 13.04 10.24
N SER A 156 15.96 12.91 10.44
CA SER A 156 16.74 13.76 11.35
C SER A 156 16.74 15.22 10.88
N CYS A 157 17.00 15.45 9.60
CA CYS A 157 17.00 16.78 8.99
C CYS A 157 15.62 17.44 9.10
N ARG A 158 14.54 16.71 8.86
CA ARG A 158 13.16 17.19 9.06
C ARG A 158 12.89 17.62 10.50
N ARG A 159 13.34 16.83 11.50
CA ARG A 159 13.17 17.17 12.93
C ARG A 159 13.94 18.44 13.32
N SER A 160 15.14 18.63 12.78
CA SER A 160 15.97 19.80 13.02
C SER A 160 15.74 20.96 12.05
N GLN A 161 14.71 20.86 11.20
CA GLN A 161 14.31 21.89 10.22
C GLN A 161 15.47 22.36 9.34
N ARG A 162 16.34 21.44 8.91
CA ARG A 162 17.46 21.70 7.98
C ARG A 162 17.43 20.74 6.80
N ILE A 163 18.28 20.98 5.82
CA ILE A 163 18.61 20.03 4.76
C ILE A 163 19.99 19.42 5.05
N PRO A 164 20.26 18.16 4.61
CA PRO A 164 21.60 17.59 4.72
C PRO A 164 22.57 18.30 3.76
N ASP A 165 23.85 18.35 4.11
CA ASP A 165 24.89 18.67 3.14
C ASP A 165 25.20 17.45 2.24
N GLN A 166 25.97 17.67 1.17
CA GLN A 166 26.29 16.60 0.22
C GLN A 166 27.11 15.48 0.87
N THR A 167 28.00 15.80 1.80
CA THR A 167 28.83 14.81 2.50
C THR A 167 27.96 13.87 3.36
N GLU A 168 26.95 14.41 4.05
CA GLU A 168 25.99 13.61 4.82
C GLU A 168 25.21 12.66 3.90
N VAL A 169 24.78 13.15 2.72
CA VAL A 169 24.09 12.33 1.72
C VAL A 169 25.01 11.23 1.18
N ASP A 170 26.24 11.56 0.83
CA ASP A 170 27.23 10.59 0.31
C ASP A 170 27.53 9.49 1.34
N ILE A 171 27.68 9.85 2.62
CA ILE A 171 27.86 8.88 3.71
C ILE A 171 26.63 7.96 3.85
N ALA A 172 25.42 8.49 3.73
CA ALA A 172 24.19 7.69 3.82
C ALA A 172 24.05 6.78 2.59
N LEU A 173 24.42 7.24 1.39
CA LEU A 173 24.44 6.44 0.16
C LEU A 173 25.38 5.24 0.26
N LEU A 174 26.58 5.42 0.86
CA LEU A 174 27.51 4.30 1.11
C LEU A 174 26.93 3.20 2.01
N LYS A 175 25.92 3.55 2.82
CA LYS A 175 25.20 2.65 3.74
C LYS A 175 23.80 2.31 3.22
N SER A 176 23.57 2.40 1.93
CA SER A 176 22.28 2.14 1.29
C SER A 176 22.46 1.33 0.03
N GLY A 177 21.43 0.58 -0.32
CA GLY A 177 21.33 -0.14 -1.57
C GLY A 177 21.24 -1.65 -1.43
N MET A 178 20.23 -2.24 -2.07
CA MET A 178 20.03 -3.70 -2.15
C MET A 178 21.23 -4.42 -2.79
N LYS A 179 22.06 -3.75 -3.58
CA LYS A 179 23.33 -4.27 -4.09
C LYS A 179 24.32 -4.74 -3.00
N HIS A 180 24.14 -4.30 -1.76
CA HIS A 180 24.91 -4.72 -0.61
C HIS A 180 24.26 -5.84 0.20
N VAL A 181 23.10 -6.31 -0.20
CA VAL A 181 22.34 -7.38 0.45
C VAL A 181 22.54 -8.68 -0.31
N GLN A 182 23.02 -9.72 0.38
CA GLN A 182 23.17 -11.06 -0.17
C GLN A 182 22.14 -11.99 0.46
N VAL A 183 21.44 -12.75 -0.38
CA VAL A 183 20.48 -13.78 0.06
C VAL A 183 21.01 -15.16 -0.33
N PHE A 184 20.86 -16.13 0.55
CA PHE A 184 21.34 -17.51 0.39
C PHE A 184 20.15 -18.47 0.43
N PRO A 185 19.61 -18.89 -0.72
CA PRO A 185 18.42 -19.74 -0.79
C PRO A 185 18.56 -21.06 -0.04
N GLU A 186 19.71 -21.72 -0.13
CA GLU A 186 19.97 -23.03 0.50
C GLU A 186 19.79 -23.04 2.02
N SER A 187 20.02 -21.90 2.66
CA SER A 187 19.96 -21.74 4.12
C SER A 187 18.88 -20.78 4.59
N SER A 188 18.10 -20.18 3.68
CA SER A 188 17.17 -19.09 3.95
C SER A 188 17.81 -18.01 4.82
N SER A 189 18.97 -17.52 4.40
CA SER A 189 19.74 -16.56 5.20
C SER A 189 20.18 -15.32 4.40
N VAL A 190 20.52 -14.27 5.13
CA VAL A 190 20.85 -12.94 4.60
C VAL A 190 22.14 -12.46 5.23
N SER A 191 23.00 -11.78 4.45
CA SER A 191 24.15 -11.03 4.94
C SER A 191 24.28 -9.68 4.24
N PHE A 192 24.98 -8.75 4.88
CA PHE A 192 25.29 -7.45 4.29
C PHE A 192 26.78 -7.35 3.99
N LEU A 193 27.12 -6.86 2.79
CA LEU A 193 28.50 -6.62 2.38
C LEU A 193 29.14 -5.40 3.06
N THR A 194 28.31 -4.50 3.57
CA THR A 194 28.75 -3.22 4.13
C THR A 194 28.09 -2.98 5.47
N PRO A 195 28.84 -2.58 6.51
CA PRO A 195 28.26 -2.17 7.80
C PRO A 195 27.38 -0.92 7.66
N GLY A 196 26.28 -0.92 8.41
CA GLY A 196 25.35 0.21 8.45
C GLY A 196 24.23 0.18 7.41
N ILE A 197 24.12 -0.91 6.62
CA ILE A 197 22.95 -1.18 5.80
C ILE A 197 21.73 -1.38 6.72
N VAL A 198 20.63 -0.76 6.37
CA VAL A 198 19.35 -0.87 7.09
C VAL A 198 18.23 -1.12 6.08
N LEU A 199 17.62 -2.29 6.17
CA LEU A 199 16.41 -2.62 5.44
C LEU A 199 15.22 -1.86 6.05
N ASP A 200 14.46 -1.15 5.22
CA ASP A 200 13.23 -0.43 5.59
C ASP A 200 12.09 -0.90 4.67
N PRO A 201 11.07 -1.62 5.20
CA PRO A 201 9.97 -2.16 4.39
C PRO A 201 8.90 -1.12 4.05
N GLY A 202 9.12 0.17 4.31
CA GLY A 202 8.10 1.22 4.19
C GLY A 202 7.42 1.34 2.83
N ALA A 203 8.08 0.92 1.75
CA ALA A 203 7.57 0.98 0.37
C ALA A 203 7.04 -0.37 -0.17
N ILE A 204 6.97 -1.44 0.65
CA ILE A 204 6.50 -2.77 0.23
C ILE A 204 5.71 -3.48 1.34
N GLY A 205 5.98 -3.17 2.59
CA GLY A 205 5.50 -3.95 3.74
C GLY A 205 3.99 -3.90 3.95
N LYS A 206 3.33 -2.77 3.64
CA LYS A 206 1.87 -2.70 3.73
C LYS A 206 1.21 -3.58 2.67
N GLY A 207 1.72 -3.48 1.44
CA GLY A 207 1.26 -4.35 0.36
C GLY A 207 1.45 -5.82 0.69
N TYR A 208 2.60 -6.19 1.25
CA TYR A 208 2.85 -7.57 1.69
C TYR A 208 1.83 -8.04 2.74
N ALA A 209 1.55 -7.22 3.75
CA ALA A 209 0.54 -7.56 4.75
C ALA A 209 -0.87 -7.73 4.17
N LEU A 210 -1.22 -6.97 3.11
CA LEU A 210 -2.49 -7.14 2.39
C LEU A 210 -2.53 -8.43 1.56
N ASP A 211 -1.42 -8.82 0.93
CA ASP A 211 -1.32 -10.09 0.21
C ASP A 211 -1.52 -11.26 1.16
N GLU A 212 -0.83 -11.31 2.31
CA GLU A 212 -0.98 -12.33 3.35
C GLU A 212 -2.41 -12.40 3.88
N ALA A 213 -3.01 -11.24 4.16
CA ALA A 213 -4.40 -11.15 4.62
C ALA A 213 -5.38 -11.66 3.55
N SER A 214 -5.17 -11.32 2.28
CA SER A 214 -5.98 -11.81 1.16
C SER A 214 -5.90 -13.32 1.02
N ASP A 215 -4.70 -13.86 1.08
CA ASP A 215 -4.44 -15.29 0.96
C ASP A 215 -5.06 -16.07 2.14
N TRP A 216 -5.02 -15.51 3.33
CA TRP A 216 -5.68 -16.07 4.49
C TRP A 216 -7.20 -16.16 4.30
N LEU A 217 -7.85 -15.07 3.86
CA LEU A 217 -9.29 -15.04 3.59
C LEU A 217 -9.70 -15.98 2.45
N GLN A 218 -8.91 -16.09 1.40
CA GLN A 218 -9.19 -16.98 0.28
C GLN A 218 -9.12 -18.47 0.66
N ARG A 219 -8.18 -18.83 1.54
CA ARG A 219 -8.02 -20.19 2.06
C ARG A 219 -9.06 -20.54 3.13
N SER A 220 -9.69 -19.55 3.76
CA SER A 220 -10.72 -19.76 4.77
C SER A 220 -12.06 -20.13 4.15
N ASP A 221 -12.62 -21.26 4.55
CA ASP A 221 -13.97 -21.68 4.13
C ASP A 221 -15.06 -20.73 4.66
N ARG A 222 -14.80 -20.01 5.75
CA ARG A 222 -15.71 -19.05 6.39
C ARG A 222 -15.52 -17.63 5.86
N GLY A 223 -14.44 -17.35 5.12
CA GLY A 223 -14.10 -16.00 4.66
C GLY A 223 -15.09 -15.46 3.60
N PRO A 224 -15.27 -14.13 3.55
CA PRO A 224 -16.00 -13.50 2.46
C PRO A 224 -15.26 -13.75 1.14
N LYS A 225 -16.03 -14.01 0.05
CA LYS A 225 -15.44 -14.19 -1.30
C LYS A 225 -15.25 -12.87 -2.04
N SER A 226 -15.95 -11.83 -1.59
CA SER A 226 -15.87 -10.48 -2.16
C SER A 226 -15.56 -9.48 -1.06
N PHE A 227 -14.40 -8.84 -1.15
CA PHE A 227 -13.90 -7.90 -0.14
C PHE A 227 -12.85 -6.94 -0.70
N VAL A 228 -12.63 -5.85 0.02
CA VAL A 228 -11.49 -4.95 -0.14
C VAL A 228 -10.72 -4.91 1.17
N LEU A 229 -9.41 -5.13 1.08
CA LEU A 229 -8.47 -4.89 2.16
C LEU A 229 -7.81 -3.52 1.94
N HIS A 230 -7.75 -2.70 2.99
CA HIS A 230 -7.03 -1.43 2.98
C HIS A 230 -5.86 -1.48 3.97
N GLY A 231 -4.68 -1.01 3.53
CA GLY A 231 -3.50 -0.75 4.36
C GLY A 231 -3.20 0.75 4.37
N GLY A 232 -3.78 1.47 5.32
CA GLY A 232 -3.73 2.93 5.36
C GLY A 232 -4.51 3.56 4.21
N GLN A 233 -4.02 4.71 3.71
CA GLN A 233 -4.65 5.44 2.60
C GLN A 233 -3.97 5.18 1.25
N SER A 234 -2.89 4.39 1.23
CA SER A 234 -2.02 4.25 0.07
C SER A 234 -2.11 2.91 -0.62
N SER A 235 -2.55 1.85 0.06
CA SER A 235 -2.47 0.48 -0.46
C SER A 235 -3.78 -0.24 -0.22
N LEU A 236 -4.28 -0.95 -1.22
CA LEU A 236 -5.49 -1.76 -1.12
C LEU A 236 -5.43 -2.98 -2.04
N LEU A 237 -6.25 -3.98 -1.72
CA LEU A 237 -6.41 -5.19 -2.51
C LEU A 237 -7.89 -5.55 -2.55
N ALA A 238 -8.45 -5.71 -3.75
CA ALA A 238 -9.85 -6.07 -3.97
C ALA A 238 -9.98 -7.49 -4.49
N ARG A 239 -10.97 -8.21 -4.00
CA ARG A 239 -11.39 -9.53 -4.50
C ARG A 239 -12.86 -9.55 -4.79
N GLY A 240 -13.23 -10.22 -5.89
CA GLY A 240 -14.61 -10.38 -6.29
C GLY A 240 -15.31 -9.08 -6.66
N GLU A 241 -16.61 -8.99 -6.37
CA GLU A 241 -17.51 -7.93 -6.85
C GLU A 241 -18.27 -7.27 -5.70
N HIS A 242 -18.76 -6.06 -5.92
CA HIS A 242 -19.51 -5.30 -4.94
C HIS A 242 -20.96 -5.11 -5.35
N ASN A 243 -21.90 -5.72 -4.63
CA ASN A 243 -23.35 -5.48 -4.74
C ASN A 243 -23.88 -5.45 -6.19
N GLY A 244 -23.43 -6.40 -7.05
CA GLY A 244 -23.85 -6.51 -8.46
C GLY A 244 -23.05 -5.65 -9.45
N HIS A 245 -22.05 -4.89 -9.00
CA HIS A 245 -21.04 -4.27 -9.87
C HIS A 245 -19.95 -5.30 -10.21
N ALA A 246 -19.39 -5.21 -11.41
CA ALA A 246 -18.35 -6.15 -11.88
C ALA A 246 -16.99 -6.02 -11.14
N GLY A 247 -16.91 -5.24 -10.08
CA GLY A 247 -15.76 -5.00 -9.22
C GLY A 247 -16.12 -4.03 -8.10
N TRP A 248 -15.11 -3.59 -7.37
CA TRP A 248 -15.22 -2.61 -6.29
C TRP A 248 -14.96 -1.20 -6.82
N PRO A 249 -15.85 -0.22 -6.58
CA PRO A 249 -15.63 1.16 -6.98
C PRO A 249 -14.63 1.83 -6.04
N ILE A 250 -13.41 2.08 -6.52
CA ILE A 250 -12.32 2.70 -5.76
C ILE A 250 -12.10 4.13 -6.25
N GLY A 251 -12.16 5.11 -5.34
CA GLY A 251 -11.90 6.50 -5.66
C GLY A 251 -10.42 6.77 -5.89
N ILE A 252 -10.08 7.46 -6.99
CA ILE A 252 -8.74 8.00 -7.24
C ILE A 252 -8.70 9.41 -6.66
N GLY A 253 -7.93 9.59 -5.58
CA GLY A 253 -7.82 10.88 -4.88
C GLY A 253 -7.14 11.95 -5.73
N ASN A 254 -7.60 13.21 -5.58
CA ASN A 254 -6.95 14.35 -6.22
C ASN A 254 -5.71 14.79 -5.39
N PRO A 255 -4.47 14.72 -5.95
CA PRO A 255 -3.28 15.06 -5.19
C PRO A 255 -3.12 16.57 -4.92
N LEU A 256 -3.88 17.43 -5.60
CA LEU A 256 -3.90 18.87 -5.35
C LEU A 256 -5.00 19.28 -4.37
N PHE A 257 -6.12 18.54 -4.33
CA PHE A 257 -7.30 18.82 -3.51
C PHE A 257 -7.76 17.54 -2.83
N THR A 258 -7.25 17.30 -1.64
CA THR A 258 -7.39 16.00 -0.93
C THR A 258 -8.84 15.63 -0.57
N GLU A 259 -9.75 16.60 -0.53
CA GLU A 259 -11.19 16.42 -0.34
C GLU A 259 -11.94 16.03 -1.61
N LYS A 260 -11.26 16.08 -2.79
CA LYS A 260 -11.80 15.72 -4.08
C LYS A 260 -11.21 14.42 -4.60
N ARG A 261 -11.89 13.83 -5.56
CA ARG A 261 -11.38 12.72 -6.35
C ARG A 261 -11.21 13.11 -7.81
N LEU A 262 -10.32 12.42 -8.50
CA LEU A 262 -10.11 12.56 -9.95
C LEU A 262 -11.06 11.67 -10.74
N GLY A 263 -11.50 10.57 -10.14
CA GLY A 263 -12.35 9.59 -10.79
C GLY A 263 -12.59 8.38 -9.91
N THR A 264 -13.24 7.38 -10.49
CA THR A 264 -13.50 6.10 -9.84
C THR A 264 -12.99 4.98 -10.74
N LEU A 265 -12.19 4.08 -10.16
CA LEU A 265 -11.68 2.88 -10.79
C LEU A 265 -12.50 1.66 -10.33
N MET A 266 -12.94 0.81 -11.26
CA MET A 266 -13.56 -0.47 -10.95
C MET A 266 -12.48 -1.52 -10.78
N LEU A 267 -12.24 -1.97 -9.55
CA LEU A 267 -11.16 -2.89 -9.21
C LEU A 267 -11.71 -4.28 -8.89
N ARG A 268 -11.18 -5.31 -9.56
CA ARG A 268 -11.55 -6.71 -9.32
C ARG A 268 -10.31 -7.60 -9.37
N ASP A 269 -10.14 -8.41 -8.33
CA ASP A 269 -9.06 -9.40 -8.21
C ASP A 269 -7.65 -8.80 -8.45
N GLN A 270 -7.49 -7.55 -8.03
CA GLN A 270 -6.26 -6.76 -8.18
C GLN A 270 -5.98 -5.95 -6.92
N ALA A 271 -4.72 -5.59 -6.78
CA ALA A 271 -4.24 -4.62 -5.83
C ALA A 271 -4.02 -3.25 -6.48
N MET A 272 -4.11 -2.21 -5.67
CA MET A 272 -3.79 -0.84 -6.06
C MET A 272 -2.95 -0.19 -4.96
N ALA A 273 -1.87 0.46 -5.34
CA ALA A 273 -1.09 1.28 -4.40
C ALA A 273 -0.78 2.65 -5.00
N THR A 274 -0.72 3.66 -4.15
CA THR A 274 -0.46 5.04 -4.56
C THR A 274 0.68 5.65 -3.76
N SER A 275 1.72 6.08 -4.44
CA SER A 275 2.78 6.94 -3.92
C SER A 275 2.52 8.39 -4.27
N GLY A 276 2.65 9.30 -3.30
CA GLY A 276 2.32 10.71 -3.51
C GLY A 276 3.16 11.66 -2.68
N SER A 277 3.34 12.88 -3.19
CA SER A 277 4.13 13.92 -2.53
C SER A 277 3.34 14.82 -1.59
N ASN A 278 2.00 14.71 -1.58
CA ASN A 278 1.13 15.70 -0.93
C ASN A 278 0.92 15.52 0.58
N ILE A 279 1.18 14.32 1.13
CA ILE A 279 0.87 14.00 2.54
C ILE A 279 2.09 14.19 3.44
N GLN A 280 3.26 13.67 3.06
CA GLN A 280 4.47 13.73 3.87
C GLN A 280 5.55 14.57 3.20
N PHE A 281 5.74 15.77 3.68
CA PHE A 281 6.79 16.70 3.24
C PHE A 281 7.17 17.65 4.39
N PHE A 282 8.29 18.34 4.23
CA PHE A 282 8.61 19.52 5.04
C PHE A 282 9.06 20.68 4.13
N ARG A 283 9.07 21.88 4.69
CA ARG A 283 9.51 23.09 3.97
C ARG A 283 10.76 23.63 4.64
N HIS A 284 11.73 24.00 3.81
CA HIS A 284 12.94 24.71 4.25
C HIS A 284 13.24 25.82 3.23
N GLU A 285 13.39 27.05 3.68
CA GLU A 285 13.63 28.23 2.85
C GLU A 285 12.68 28.36 1.65
N GLY A 286 11.38 28.10 1.86
CA GLY A 286 10.35 28.15 0.84
C GLY A 286 10.29 26.94 -0.11
N ARG A 287 11.33 26.11 -0.16
CA ARG A 287 11.38 24.89 -0.96
C ARG A 287 10.71 23.73 -0.22
N ARG A 288 10.04 22.87 -0.97
CA ARG A 288 9.35 21.66 -0.45
C ARG A 288 10.21 20.44 -0.69
N PHE A 289 10.36 19.61 0.35
CA PHE A 289 11.09 18.35 0.32
C PHE A 289 10.12 17.22 0.66
N GLY A 290 9.87 16.32 -0.29
CA GLY A 290 9.04 15.13 -0.11
C GLY A 290 9.73 14.06 0.71
N HIS A 291 8.99 13.01 1.08
CA HIS A 291 9.52 11.87 1.81
C HIS A 291 10.03 10.75 0.90
N ILE A 292 9.65 10.76 -0.37
CA ILE A 292 10.10 9.76 -1.36
C ILE A 292 11.47 10.21 -1.85
N LEU A 293 12.46 9.37 -1.60
CA LEU A 293 13.86 9.60 -1.98
C LEU A 293 14.19 8.80 -3.24
N ASP A 294 15.02 9.35 -4.11
CA ASP A 294 15.68 8.54 -5.14
C ASP A 294 16.88 7.82 -4.49
N PRO A 295 16.85 6.47 -4.40
CA PRO A 295 17.91 5.70 -3.75
C PRO A 295 19.29 5.87 -4.41
N ARG A 296 19.33 6.29 -5.68
CA ARG A 296 20.54 6.44 -6.50
C ARG A 296 21.23 7.75 -6.24
N THR A 297 20.47 8.79 -5.86
CA THR A 297 21.01 10.13 -5.61
C THR A 297 20.99 10.54 -4.13
N GLY A 298 20.14 9.88 -3.34
CA GLY A 298 19.91 10.17 -1.92
C GLY A 298 19.05 11.42 -1.67
N TRP A 299 18.50 12.06 -2.73
CA TRP A 299 17.69 13.26 -2.62
C TRP A 299 16.19 12.96 -2.83
N PRO A 300 15.30 13.80 -2.25
CA PRO A 300 13.87 13.74 -2.52
C PRO A 300 13.54 13.93 -3.99
N VAL A 301 12.61 13.13 -4.48
CA VAL A 301 12.13 13.21 -5.87
C VAL A 301 11.26 14.45 -6.08
N GLU A 302 11.47 15.12 -7.20
CA GLU A 302 10.69 16.26 -7.67
C GLU A 302 9.98 15.94 -8.99
N GLY A 303 8.97 16.72 -9.35
CA GLY A 303 8.29 16.63 -10.65
C GLY A 303 7.05 15.73 -10.67
N MET A 304 6.83 14.89 -9.65
CA MET A 304 5.68 13.98 -9.59
C MET A 304 4.75 14.33 -8.41
N LEU A 305 3.43 14.40 -8.67
CA LEU A 305 2.41 14.57 -7.63
C LEU A 305 1.99 13.25 -7.02
N SER A 306 1.60 12.28 -7.88
CA SER A 306 1.24 10.93 -7.45
C SER A 306 1.42 9.91 -8.55
N VAL A 307 1.62 8.66 -8.15
CA VAL A 307 1.65 7.49 -9.02
C VAL A 307 0.80 6.41 -8.38
N THR A 308 -0.21 5.95 -9.11
CA THR A 308 -1.05 4.82 -8.71
C THR A 308 -0.72 3.63 -9.60
N VAL A 309 -0.39 2.51 -8.98
CA VAL A 309 -0.08 1.24 -9.67
C VAL A 309 -1.13 0.20 -9.34
N LEU A 310 -1.54 -0.55 -10.39
CA LEU A 310 -2.36 -1.74 -10.29
C LEU A 310 -1.49 -2.96 -10.60
N ALA A 311 -1.62 -4.01 -9.79
CA ALA A 311 -0.94 -5.28 -9.99
C ALA A 311 -1.76 -6.43 -9.37
N SER A 312 -1.38 -7.68 -9.62
CA SER A 312 -2.00 -8.84 -8.98
C SER A 312 -1.65 -8.98 -7.49
N SER A 313 -0.47 -8.46 -7.08
CA SER A 313 0.06 -8.45 -5.71
C SER A 313 0.12 -7.02 -5.18
N ALA A 314 -0.31 -6.83 -3.93
CA ALA A 314 -0.26 -5.53 -3.27
C ALA A 314 1.17 -5.12 -2.89
N ALA A 315 2.04 -6.08 -2.57
CA ALA A 315 3.47 -5.82 -2.36
C ALA A 315 4.13 -5.28 -3.62
N VAL A 316 3.84 -5.87 -4.79
CA VAL A 316 4.34 -5.40 -6.09
C VAL A 316 3.78 -4.01 -6.42
N ALA A 317 2.48 -3.78 -6.21
CA ALA A 317 1.87 -2.47 -6.43
C ALA A 317 2.50 -1.38 -5.55
N ASP A 318 2.72 -1.66 -4.24
CA ASP A 318 3.34 -0.74 -3.28
C ASP A 318 4.77 -0.37 -3.73
N ALA A 319 5.59 -1.38 -4.05
CA ALA A 319 6.97 -1.19 -4.49
C ALA A 319 7.07 -0.43 -5.82
N LEU A 320 6.29 -0.84 -6.83
CA LEU A 320 6.30 -0.21 -8.15
C LEU A 320 5.72 1.21 -8.13
N SER A 321 4.74 1.51 -7.27
CA SER A 321 4.23 2.89 -7.14
C SER A 321 5.33 3.85 -6.69
N THR A 322 6.21 3.40 -5.78
CA THR A 322 7.39 4.15 -5.32
C THR A 322 8.46 4.24 -6.41
N ALA A 323 8.77 3.10 -7.06
CA ALA A 323 9.75 3.08 -8.15
C ALA A 323 9.36 4.02 -9.30
N PHE A 324 8.12 3.95 -9.77
CA PHE A 324 7.65 4.78 -10.89
C PHE A 324 7.52 6.26 -10.52
N PHE A 325 7.26 6.56 -9.24
CA PHE A 325 7.35 7.92 -8.73
C PHE A 325 8.79 8.47 -8.84
N VAL A 326 9.79 7.64 -8.54
CA VAL A 326 11.22 7.98 -8.67
C VAL A 326 11.65 8.09 -10.13
N MET A 327 11.17 7.20 -11.00
CA MET A 327 11.55 7.13 -12.41
C MET A 327 10.96 8.24 -13.26
N GLY A 328 9.77 8.74 -12.91
CA GLY A 328 9.00 9.65 -13.76
C GLY A 328 8.31 8.94 -14.94
N VAL A 329 7.58 9.72 -15.76
CA VAL A 329 6.64 9.19 -16.78
C VAL A 329 7.34 8.31 -17.81
N GLU A 330 8.44 8.78 -18.43
CA GLU A 330 9.06 8.09 -19.56
C GLU A 330 9.66 6.73 -19.20
N LYS A 331 10.38 6.66 -18.05
CA LYS A 331 10.96 5.39 -17.60
C LYS A 331 9.90 4.43 -17.09
N ALA A 332 8.87 4.92 -16.40
CA ALA A 332 7.74 4.10 -15.95
C ALA A 332 6.99 3.48 -17.13
N ARG A 333 6.85 4.20 -18.26
CA ARG A 333 6.27 3.67 -19.50
C ARG A 333 7.02 2.43 -19.98
N LEU A 334 8.35 2.54 -20.12
CA LEU A 334 9.19 1.42 -20.57
C LEU A 334 9.12 0.20 -19.62
N CYS A 335 9.02 0.45 -18.32
CA CYS A 335 8.85 -0.63 -17.34
C CYS A 335 7.49 -1.32 -17.48
N CYS A 336 6.40 -0.57 -17.65
CA CYS A 336 5.07 -1.15 -17.82
C CYS A 336 4.98 -2.04 -19.08
N GLU A 337 5.63 -1.67 -20.17
CA GLU A 337 5.70 -2.47 -21.39
C GLU A 337 6.37 -3.84 -21.17
N ASN A 338 7.30 -3.92 -20.21
CA ASN A 338 8.06 -5.12 -19.89
C ASN A 338 7.52 -5.91 -18.66
N TRP A 339 6.44 -5.41 -18.02
CA TRP A 339 5.80 -6.13 -16.90
C TRP A 339 4.30 -6.34 -17.18
N PRO A 340 3.93 -7.45 -17.82
CA PRO A 340 2.53 -7.75 -18.15
C PRO A 340 1.64 -7.77 -16.88
N GLY A 341 0.44 -7.22 -16.99
CA GLY A 341 -0.54 -7.19 -15.90
C GLY A 341 -0.34 -6.05 -14.89
N VAL A 342 0.66 -5.17 -15.10
CA VAL A 342 0.80 -3.92 -14.35
C VAL A 342 0.11 -2.79 -15.11
N GLY A 343 -0.75 -2.05 -14.40
CA GLY A 343 -1.35 -0.80 -14.87
C GLY A 343 -0.83 0.36 -14.04
N VAL A 344 -0.74 1.56 -14.62
CA VAL A 344 -0.29 2.75 -13.89
C VAL A 344 -1.03 4.00 -14.30
N ILE A 345 -1.26 4.88 -13.31
CA ILE A 345 -1.73 6.26 -13.48
C ILE A 345 -0.64 7.16 -12.91
N LEU A 346 0.03 7.93 -13.79
CA LEU A 346 1.07 8.87 -13.40
C LEU A 346 0.51 10.29 -13.49
N ILE A 347 0.70 11.08 -12.44
CA ILE A 347 0.23 12.45 -12.34
C ILE A 347 1.43 13.34 -12.00
N PRO A 348 2.10 13.94 -12.99
CA PRO A 348 3.14 14.93 -12.77
C PRO A 348 2.55 16.26 -12.25
N PHE A 349 3.43 17.16 -11.78
CA PHE A 349 3.00 18.51 -11.48
C PHE A 349 2.48 19.19 -12.77
N PRO A 350 1.34 19.87 -12.71
CA PRO A 350 0.86 20.63 -13.88
C PRO A 350 1.76 21.83 -14.15
N ASP A 351 2.08 22.09 -15.41
CA ASP A 351 2.85 23.26 -15.82
C ASP A 351 2.12 24.55 -15.51
N GLN A 352 0.79 24.54 -15.66
CA GLN A 352 -0.08 25.69 -15.39
C GLN A 352 -1.46 25.22 -14.90
N GLY A 353 -2.10 26.06 -14.07
CA GLY A 353 -3.49 25.84 -13.65
C GLY A 353 -3.66 24.88 -12.46
N ARG A 354 -4.88 24.36 -12.30
CA ARG A 354 -5.31 23.52 -11.17
C ARG A 354 -5.85 22.15 -11.60
N LYS A 355 -5.87 21.86 -12.89
CA LYS A 355 -6.25 20.55 -13.42
C LYS A 355 -5.01 19.70 -13.61
N VAL A 356 -5.15 18.41 -13.38
CA VAL A 356 -4.07 17.44 -13.57
C VAL A 356 -4.19 16.75 -14.94
N HIS A 357 -3.06 16.29 -15.47
CA HIS A 357 -2.95 15.57 -16.74
C HIS A 357 -2.44 14.15 -16.46
N PRO A 358 -3.33 13.17 -16.17
CA PRO A 358 -2.92 11.81 -15.93
C PRO A 358 -2.38 11.15 -17.20
N THR A 359 -1.25 10.45 -17.08
CA THR A 359 -0.82 9.47 -18.06
C THR A 359 -1.25 8.09 -17.55
N VAL A 360 -2.06 7.39 -18.35
CA VAL A 360 -2.61 6.06 -18.01
C VAL A 360 -2.01 5.02 -18.93
N LEU A 361 -1.43 3.96 -18.38
CA LEU A 361 -0.79 2.87 -19.12
C LEU A 361 -1.26 1.53 -18.54
N GLY A 362 -1.49 0.53 -19.38
CA GLY A 362 -1.84 -0.82 -18.96
C GLY A 362 -3.20 -0.98 -18.25
N ILE A 363 -4.04 0.04 -18.27
CA ILE A 363 -5.39 0.01 -17.68
C ILE A 363 -6.43 0.25 -18.79
N SER A 364 -7.41 -0.63 -18.88
CA SER A 364 -8.52 -0.43 -19.83
C SER A 364 -9.30 0.83 -19.49
N PRO A 365 -9.57 1.73 -20.45
CA PRO A 365 -10.35 2.95 -20.24
C PRO A 365 -11.75 2.71 -19.65
N GLU A 366 -12.34 1.53 -19.90
CA GLU A 366 -13.64 1.14 -19.40
C GLU A 366 -13.69 0.94 -17.88
N LEU A 367 -12.53 0.71 -17.26
CA LEU A 367 -12.41 0.52 -15.81
C LEU A 367 -12.37 1.85 -15.04
N ILE A 368 -12.19 2.99 -15.73
CA ILE A 368 -12.02 4.30 -15.08
C ILE A 368 -13.13 5.24 -15.53
N VAL A 369 -13.83 5.83 -14.56
CA VAL A 369 -14.76 6.94 -14.76
C VAL A 369 -14.11 8.18 -14.19
N TRP A 370 -13.67 9.10 -15.07
CA TRP A 370 -13.02 10.37 -14.68
C TRP A 370 -14.04 11.44 -14.31
N ASP A 371 -13.66 12.29 -13.37
CA ASP A 371 -14.34 13.55 -13.07
C ASP A 371 -13.79 14.64 -14.02
N GLU A 372 -14.56 14.98 -15.06
CA GLU A 372 -14.15 15.88 -16.14
C GLU A 372 -13.81 17.30 -15.65
N ASP A 373 -14.32 17.72 -14.48
CA ASP A 373 -13.98 19.01 -13.88
C ASP A 373 -12.57 19.04 -13.25
N GLN A 374 -11.99 17.88 -12.96
CA GLN A 374 -10.73 17.75 -12.24
C GLN A 374 -9.55 17.33 -13.13
N VAL A 375 -9.82 16.73 -14.28
CA VAL A 375 -8.81 16.16 -15.19
C VAL A 375 -8.88 16.79 -16.57
N VAL A 376 -7.74 16.83 -17.25
CA VAL A 376 -7.64 17.03 -18.70
C VAL A 376 -7.01 15.78 -19.28
N MET A 377 -7.77 15.04 -20.07
CA MET A 377 -7.24 13.87 -20.80
C MET A 377 -6.55 14.34 -22.07
N ALA A 378 -5.40 13.75 -22.37
CA ALA A 378 -4.63 14.04 -23.59
C ALA A 378 -5.28 13.38 -24.82
#